data_027483591d9f71ab23ee2e9ee7c8e4bf
#
_entry.id   027483591d9f71ab23ee2e9ee7c8e4bf
#
_cell.length_a   1.000
_cell.length_b   1.000
_cell.length_c   1.000
_cell.angle_alpha   90.00
_cell.angle_beta   90.00
_cell.angle_gamma   90.00
#
_symmetry.space_group_name_H-M   'P 1'
#
loop_
_entity.id
_entity.type
_entity.pdbx_description
1 polymer ?
#
loop_
_entity_poly.entity_id
_entity_poly.type
_entity_poly.pdbx_seq_one_letter_code
_entity_poly.pdbx_strand_id
1 'polypeptide(L)'
;MIGTEELWNEEEPPTWPRGPHPKRVLVAEDDAAMRDLLLLVLRERGYAVDCVSTGSQMISVLSQRRPDGSLAEPFDLIVTDLRMPGASGLDAIDQLRRAGGITPVIAVTAFPHDSTRNRAQRLEILLLAKPFDLDTLRGAVAAILDSRLASHDQGRQP
;
A
#
# COMPACT_ATOMS: atom_id res chain seq x y z
N MET A 1 -33.89 9.45 -28.71
CA MET A 1 -32.88 10.15 -27.95
C MET A 1 -33.03 9.76 -26.49
N ILE A 2 -32.24 8.79 -26.03
CA ILE A 2 -32.23 8.37 -24.63
C ILE A 2 -31.31 9.35 -23.92
N GLY A 3 -31.88 10.21 -23.07
CA GLY A 3 -31.10 11.14 -22.27
C GLY A 3 -30.20 10.40 -21.29
N THR A 4 -28.96 10.87 -21.11
CA THR A 4 -27.97 10.32 -20.16
C THR A 4 -28.39 10.44 -18.70
N GLU A 5 -29.56 11.00 -18.42
CA GLU A 5 -30.08 11.22 -17.07
C GLU A 5 -30.80 10.01 -16.45
N GLU A 6 -31.16 9.00 -17.26
CA GLU A 6 -31.83 7.81 -16.74
C GLU A 6 -30.91 6.70 -16.22
N LEU A 7 -29.59 6.87 -16.30
CA LEU A 7 -28.61 5.84 -15.91
C LEU A 7 -28.13 5.94 -14.47
N TRP A 8 -28.50 7.01 -13.75
CA TRP A 8 -28.04 7.24 -12.39
C TRP A 8 -29.24 7.38 -11.46
N ASN A 9 -29.66 6.26 -10.90
CA ASN A 9 -30.58 6.30 -9.78
C ASN A 9 -29.77 6.61 -8.53
N GLU A 10 -29.90 7.82 -7.98
CA GLU A 10 -29.15 8.27 -6.79
C GLU A 10 -29.48 7.45 -5.52
N GLU A 11 -30.49 6.59 -5.59
CA GLU A 11 -30.98 5.86 -4.42
C GLU A 11 -30.28 4.51 -4.17
N GLU A 12 -29.58 3.94 -5.16
CA GLU A 12 -28.81 2.71 -4.96
C GLU A 12 -27.43 2.85 -5.57
N PRO A 13 -26.36 2.82 -4.75
CA PRO A 13 -25.01 2.72 -5.32
C PRO A 13 -24.93 1.44 -6.16
N PRO A 14 -24.22 1.47 -7.30
CA PRO A 14 -24.10 0.31 -8.14
C PRO A 14 -23.64 -0.90 -7.31
N THR A 15 -24.47 -1.92 -7.28
CA THR A 15 -24.11 -3.19 -6.65
C THR A 15 -23.13 -3.92 -7.58
N TRP A 16 -21.85 -3.56 -7.45
CA TRP A 16 -20.80 -4.37 -8.04
C TRP A 16 -20.87 -5.76 -7.41
N PRO A 17 -20.69 -6.82 -8.21
CA PRO A 17 -20.59 -8.14 -7.63
C PRO A 17 -19.49 -8.10 -6.56
N ARG A 18 -19.89 -8.30 -5.32
CA ARG A 18 -18.98 -8.36 -4.17
C ARG A 18 -18.22 -9.69 -4.24
N GLY A 19 -17.42 -9.85 -5.29
CA GLY A 19 -16.37 -10.82 -5.31
C GLY A 19 -15.22 -10.35 -4.41
N PRO A 20 -14.29 -11.20 -4.01
CA PRO A 20 -13.12 -10.77 -3.30
C PRO A 20 -12.38 -9.75 -4.20
N HIS A 21 -12.40 -8.48 -3.82
CA HIS A 21 -11.61 -7.46 -4.50
C HIS A 21 -10.13 -7.82 -4.35
N PRO A 22 -9.34 -7.71 -5.43
CA PRO A 22 -7.92 -7.94 -5.32
C PRO A 22 -7.32 -7.01 -4.27
N LYS A 23 -6.38 -7.52 -3.48
CA LYS A 23 -5.64 -6.68 -2.52
C LYS A 23 -4.90 -5.59 -3.28
N ARG A 24 -4.93 -4.37 -2.75
CA ARG A 24 -4.31 -3.20 -3.36
C ARG A 24 -2.99 -2.89 -2.70
N VAL A 25 -1.95 -2.75 -3.52
CA VAL A 25 -0.58 -2.44 -3.08
C VAL A 25 -0.14 -1.14 -3.72
N LEU A 26 0.39 -0.23 -2.91
CA LEU A 26 1.10 0.95 -3.40
C LEU A 26 2.59 0.66 -3.44
N VAL A 27 3.22 0.87 -4.58
CA VAL A 27 4.68 0.80 -4.74
C VAL A 27 5.23 2.21 -4.90
N ALA A 28 6.18 2.58 -4.07
CA ALA A 28 6.91 3.85 -4.15
C ALA A 28 8.39 3.56 -4.42
N GLU A 29 8.85 3.83 -5.62
CA GLU A 29 10.22 3.56 -6.08
C GLU A 29 10.58 4.54 -7.20
N ASP A 30 11.71 5.23 -7.08
CA ASP A 30 12.19 6.20 -8.08
C ASP A 30 12.97 5.54 -9.22
N ASP A 31 13.63 4.41 -8.98
CA ASP A 31 14.28 3.64 -10.03
C ASP A 31 13.24 2.92 -10.91
N ALA A 32 13.21 3.28 -12.19
CA ALA A 32 12.23 2.75 -13.14
C ALA A 32 12.33 1.22 -13.30
N ALA A 33 13.55 0.69 -13.39
CA ALA A 33 13.76 -0.75 -13.56
C ALA A 33 13.31 -1.55 -12.34
N MET A 34 13.64 -1.08 -11.13
CA MET A 34 13.19 -1.69 -9.88
C MET A 34 11.67 -1.58 -9.74
N ARG A 35 11.12 -0.42 -10.05
CA ARG A 35 9.65 -0.20 -10.02
C ARG A 35 8.92 -1.17 -10.94
N ASP A 36 9.38 -1.33 -12.18
CA ASP A 36 8.78 -2.25 -13.15
C ASP A 36 8.88 -3.71 -12.66
N LEU A 37 9.99 -4.08 -12.05
CA LEU A 37 10.18 -5.41 -11.47
C LEU A 37 9.20 -5.66 -10.31
N LEU A 38 9.07 -4.72 -9.39
CA LEU A 38 8.12 -4.83 -8.28
C LEU A 38 6.67 -4.93 -8.78
N LEU A 39 6.32 -4.12 -9.78
CA LEU A 39 4.99 -4.17 -10.40
C LEU A 39 4.72 -5.55 -11.01
N LEU A 40 5.67 -6.08 -11.76
CA LEU A 40 5.54 -7.40 -12.40
C LEU A 40 5.32 -8.49 -11.35
N VAL A 41 6.18 -8.55 -10.36
CA VAL A 41 6.16 -9.59 -9.31
C VAL A 41 4.85 -9.57 -8.52
N LEU A 42 4.36 -8.39 -8.18
CA LEU A 42 3.14 -8.25 -7.40
C LEU A 42 1.88 -8.51 -8.24
N ARG A 43 1.86 -8.04 -9.48
CA ARG A 43 0.73 -8.29 -10.40
C ARG A 43 0.59 -9.77 -10.78
N GLU A 44 1.69 -10.50 -10.89
CA GLU A 44 1.66 -11.96 -11.11
C GLU A 44 0.92 -12.71 -10.00
N ARG A 45 0.90 -12.18 -8.79
CA ARG A 45 0.16 -12.73 -7.66
C ARG A 45 -1.30 -12.30 -7.60
N GLY A 46 -1.76 -11.51 -8.56
CA GLY A 46 -3.15 -11.04 -8.64
C GLY A 46 -3.45 -9.80 -7.82
N TYR A 47 -2.44 -9.11 -7.29
CA TYR A 47 -2.63 -7.85 -6.58
C TYR A 47 -2.89 -6.70 -7.57
N ALA A 48 -3.74 -5.76 -7.18
CA ALA A 48 -3.90 -4.49 -7.88
C ALA A 48 -2.81 -3.53 -7.38
N VAL A 49 -1.94 -3.07 -8.28
CA VAL A 49 -0.75 -2.31 -7.91
C VAL A 49 -0.77 -0.94 -8.55
N ASP A 50 -0.72 0.10 -7.73
CA ASP A 50 -0.47 1.47 -8.13
C ASP A 50 0.98 1.83 -7.79
N CYS A 51 1.58 2.75 -8.54
CA CYS A 51 2.95 3.17 -8.28
C CYS A 51 3.10 4.69 -8.28
N VAL A 52 4.04 5.15 -7.46
CA VAL A 52 4.54 6.52 -7.43
C VAL A 52 6.07 6.48 -7.46
N SER A 53 6.69 7.58 -7.89
CA SER A 53 8.15 7.66 -8.06
C SER A 53 8.83 8.69 -7.15
N THR A 54 8.06 9.46 -6.40
CA THR A 54 8.59 10.49 -5.48
C THR A 54 7.89 10.42 -4.12
N GLY A 55 8.59 10.90 -3.09
CA GLY A 55 8.02 11.02 -1.75
C GLY A 55 6.83 11.98 -1.70
N SER A 56 6.85 13.04 -2.49
CA SER A 56 5.74 14.00 -2.58
C SER A 56 4.48 13.36 -3.15
N GLN A 57 4.61 12.56 -4.21
CA GLN A 57 3.49 11.79 -4.76
C GLN A 57 2.96 10.78 -3.75
N MET A 58 3.84 10.11 -3.02
CA MET A 58 3.47 9.16 -1.97
C MET A 58 2.66 9.85 -0.88
N ILE A 59 3.11 10.97 -0.36
CA ILE A 59 2.40 11.77 0.64
C ILE A 59 1.02 12.18 0.12
N SER A 60 0.94 12.68 -1.11
CA SER A 60 -0.32 13.12 -1.73
C SER A 60 -1.34 11.98 -1.79
N VAL A 61 -0.92 10.80 -2.23
CA VAL A 61 -1.79 9.62 -2.32
C VAL A 61 -2.23 9.13 -0.94
N LEU A 62 -1.32 9.10 0.04
CA LEU A 62 -1.61 8.61 1.39
C LEU A 62 -2.39 9.61 2.25
N SER A 63 -2.45 10.88 1.85
CA SER A 63 -3.15 11.94 2.57
C SER A 63 -4.62 12.08 2.18
N GLN A 64 -5.11 11.27 1.26
CA GLN A 64 -6.50 11.32 0.83
C GLN A 64 -7.45 11.00 1.99
N ARG A 65 -8.52 11.77 2.07
CA ARG A 65 -9.51 11.64 3.13
C ARG A 65 -10.89 11.30 2.58
N ARG A 66 -11.65 10.61 3.39
CA ARG A 66 -13.07 10.38 3.15
C ARG A 66 -13.87 11.66 3.46
N PRO A 67 -15.14 11.73 3.01
CA PRO A 67 -16.00 12.88 3.33
C PRO A 67 -16.16 13.16 4.82
N ASP A 68 -16.04 12.15 5.67
CA ASP A 68 -16.10 12.29 7.14
C ASP A 68 -14.81 12.81 7.78
N GLY A 69 -13.78 13.10 6.97
CA GLY A 69 -12.47 13.59 7.42
C GLY A 69 -11.47 12.51 7.82
N SER A 70 -11.87 11.26 7.89
CA SER A 70 -10.95 10.14 8.17
C SER A 70 -10.03 9.85 6.99
N LEU A 71 -8.87 9.22 7.26
CA LEU A 71 -7.98 8.76 6.19
C LEU A 71 -8.68 7.74 5.32
N ALA A 72 -8.51 7.85 4.00
CA ALA A 72 -9.09 6.91 3.07
C ALA A 72 -8.44 5.53 3.15
N GLU A 73 -7.13 5.46 3.35
CA GLU A 73 -6.33 4.22 3.41
C GLU A 73 -6.73 3.20 2.32
N PRO A 74 -6.62 3.55 1.02
CA PRO A 74 -7.14 2.71 -0.06
C PRO A 74 -6.27 1.47 -0.34
N PHE A 75 -5.11 1.35 0.31
CA PHE A 75 -4.16 0.27 0.11
C PHE A 75 -4.16 -0.70 1.27
N ASP A 76 -3.95 -1.97 0.96
CA ASP A 76 -3.77 -3.05 1.94
C ASP A 76 -2.32 -3.21 2.37
N LEU A 77 -1.38 -2.70 1.55
CA LEU A 77 0.05 -2.74 1.78
C LEU A 77 0.73 -1.60 1.03
N ILE A 78 1.79 -1.05 1.62
CA ILE A 78 2.69 -0.12 0.98
C ILE A 78 4.07 -0.77 0.90
N VAL A 79 4.67 -0.78 -0.30
CA VAL A 79 6.07 -1.18 -0.52
C VAL A 79 6.81 0.06 -0.99
N THR A 80 7.76 0.54 -0.20
CA THR A 80 8.45 1.80 -0.48
C THR A 80 9.95 1.69 -0.39
N ASP A 81 10.67 2.36 -1.30
CA ASP A 81 12.06 2.73 -1.08
C ASP A 81 12.12 3.86 -0.05
N LEU A 82 13.17 3.89 0.73
CA LEU A 82 13.39 4.97 1.71
C LEU A 82 14.10 6.18 1.09
N ARG A 83 14.80 6.01 -0.02
CA ARG A 83 15.55 7.07 -0.71
C ARG A 83 14.86 7.43 -2.01
N MET A 84 14.06 8.49 -1.97
CA MET A 84 13.40 9.05 -3.14
C MET A 84 13.60 10.56 -3.17
N PRO A 85 13.52 11.22 -4.37
CA PRO A 85 13.55 12.67 -4.45
C PRO A 85 12.44 13.32 -3.64
N GLY A 86 12.76 14.42 -2.96
CA GLY A 86 11.85 15.14 -2.09
C GLY A 86 11.77 14.51 -0.71
N ALA A 87 10.56 14.28 -0.19
CA ALA A 87 10.37 13.64 1.11
C ALA A 87 10.82 12.17 1.06
N SER A 88 11.43 11.69 2.13
CA SER A 88 11.81 10.28 2.24
C SER A 88 10.59 9.39 2.46
N GLY A 89 10.73 8.10 2.16
CA GLY A 89 9.68 7.12 2.46
C GLY A 89 9.35 7.07 3.96
N LEU A 90 10.34 7.22 4.84
CA LEU A 90 10.11 7.28 6.28
C LEU A 90 9.27 8.49 6.69
N ASP A 91 9.54 9.66 6.10
CA ASP A 91 8.77 10.87 6.40
C ASP A 91 7.30 10.72 5.95
N ALA A 92 7.08 10.13 4.79
CA ALA A 92 5.74 9.85 4.29
C ALA A 92 4.97 8.91 5.23
N ILE A 93 5.60 7.84 5.69
CA ILE A 93 4.97 6.89 6.62
C ILE A 93 4.77 7.51 8.00
N ASP A 94 5.72 8.33 8.47
CA ASP A 94 5.56 9.07 9.73
C ASP A 94 4.29 9.94 9.69
N GLN A 95 4.08 10.69 8.61
CA GLN A 95 2.86 11.48 8.43
C GLN A 95 1.60 10.62 8.42
N LEU A 96 1.64 9.48 7.73
CA LEU A 96 0.52 8.52 7.71
C LEU A 96 0.17 8.04 9.13
N ARG A 97 1.17 7.63 9.90
CA ARG A 97 0.97 7.14 11.28
C ARG A 97 0.45 8.24 12.21
N ARG A 98 0.98 9.45 12.09
CA ARG A 98 0.50 10.61 12.87
C ARG A 98 -0.96 10.97 12.58
N ALA A 99 -1.40 10.73 11.37
CA ALA A 99 -2.79 10.93 10.96
C ALA A 99 -3.72 9.76 11.35
N GLY A 100 -3.21 8.74 12.04
CA GLY A 100 -3.96 7.56 12.48
C GLY A 100 -3.98 6.40 11.49
N GLY A 101 -3.20 6.47 10.40
CA GLY A 101 -3.11 5.40 9.40
C GLY A 101 -2.39 4.17 9.95
N ILE A 102 -2.91 3.00 9.62
CA ILE A 102 -2.43 1.69 10.10
C ILE A 102 -2.03 0.74 8.97
N THR A 103 -2.05 1.19 7.73
CA THR A 103 -1.67 0.37 6.57
C THR A 103 -0.28 -0.25 6.79
N PRO A 104 -0.13 -1.57 6.62
CA PRO A 104 1.18 -2.23 6.72
C PRO A 104 2.16 -1.69 5.69
N VAL A 105 3.44 -1.64 6.07
CA VAL A 105 4.51 -1.10 5.22
C VAL A 105 5.70 -2.05 5.19
N ILE A 106 6.18 -2.36 3.99
CA ILE A 106 7.49 -2.94 3.74
C ILE A 106 8.35 -1.84 3.12
N ALA A 107 9.50 -1.56 3.71
CA ALA A 107 10.46 -0.65 3.14
C ALA A 107 11.69 -1.42 2.65
N VAL A 108 12.16 -1.07 1.47
CA VAL A 108 13.37 -1.62 0.87
C VAL A 108 14.46 -0.54 0.86
N THR A 109 15.64 -0.87 1.31
CA THR A 109 16.74 0.10 1.42
C THR A 109 18.09 -0.55 1.22
N ALA A 110 19.01 0.19 0.54
CA ALA A 110 20.37 -0.32 0.28
C ALA A 110 21.24 -0.37 1.53
N PHE A 111 21.12 0.61 2.43
CA PHE A 111 21.99 0.74 3.59
C PHE A 111 21.17 1.13 4.82
N PRO A 112 20.58 0.16 5.53
CA PRO A 112 19.81 0.47 6.74
C PRO A 112 20.77 0.77 7.90
N HIS A 113 20.94 2.06 8.21
CA HIS A 113 21.65 2.50 9.42
C HIS A 113 20.83 2.19 10.68
N ASP A 114 21.47 2.17 11.84
CA ASP A 114 20.79 1.91 13.12
C ASP A 114 19.66 2.91 13.39
N SER A 115 19.85 4.19 13.06
CA SER A 115 18.81 5.20 13.18
C SER A 115 17.60 4.91 12.27
N THR A 116 17.84 4.43 11.07
CA THR A 116 16.79 3.99 10.14
C THR A 116 16.02 2.78 10.68
N ARG A 117 16.74 1.78 11.20
CA ARG A 117 16.14 0.58 11.81
C ARG A 117 15.28 0.94 13.01
N ASN A 118 15.77 1.81 13.89
CA ASN A 118 15.04 2.25 15.08
C ASN A 118 13.78 3.03 14.70
N ARG A 119 13.87 3.92 13.73
CA ARG A 119 12.72 4.67 13.24
C ARG A 119 11.68 3.78 12.56
N ALA A 120 12.12 2.84 11.74
CA ALA A 120 11.25 1.86 11.10
C ALA A 120 10.51 1.00 12.13
N GLN A 121 11.20 0.56 13.19
CA GLN A 121 10.58 -0.19 14.26
C GLN A 121 9.48 0.60 14.95
N ARG A 122 9.73 1.88 15.26
CA ARG A 122 8.72 2.75 15.88
C ARG A 122 7.51 2.98 14.98
N LEU A 123 7.70 3.01 13.67
CA LEU A 123 6.65 3.18 12.68
C LEU A 123 6.01 1.85 12.24
N GLU A 124 6.44 0.75 12.84
CA GLU A 124 5.96 -0.61 12.51
C GLU A 124 6.16 -0.96 11.02
N ILE A 125 7.34 -0.64 10.50
CA ILE A 125 7.75 -0.92 9.12
C ILE A 125 8.63 -2.17 9.12
N LEU A 126 8.32 -3.12 8.22
CA LEU A 126 9.22 -4.23 7.92
C LEU A 126 10.30 -3.78 6.95
N LEU A 127 11.58 -3.84 7.38
CA LEU A 127 12.71 -3.48 6.53
C LEU A 127 13.26 -4.68 5.78
N LEU A 128 13.47 -4.52 4.48
CA LEU A 128 14.24 -5.42 3.65
C LEU A 128 15.47 -4.71 3.10
N ALA A 129 16.65 -5.27 3.36
CA ALA A 129 17.91 -4.72 2.86
C ALA A 129 18.11 -5.10 1.39
N LYS A 130 18.52 -4.14 0.56
CA LYS A 130 18.95 -4.39 -0.83
C LYS A 130 20.41 -4.89 -0.82
N PRO A 131 20.81 -5.86 -1.66
CA PRO A 131 19.95 -6.63 -2.55
C PRO A 131 19.10 -7.64 -1.76
N PHE A 132 17.87 -7.83 -2.18
CA PHE A 132 16.97 -8.82 -1.59
C PHE A 132 16.55 -9.84 -2.65
N ASP A 133 16.20 -11.04 -2.19
CA ASP A 133 15.65 -12.08 -3.02
C ASP A 133 14.16 -11.79 -3.28
N LEU A 134 13.71 -11.95 -4.53
CA LEU A 134 12.29 -11.77 -4.89
C LEU A 134 11.38 -12.73 -4.13
N ASP A 135 11.83 -13.94 -3.85
CA ASP A 135 11.07 -14.89 -3.04
C ASP A 135 10.90 -14.42 -1.59
N THR A 136 11.91 -13.75 -1.03
CA THR A 136 11.81 -13.11 0.28
C THR A 136 10.77 -12.01 0.28
N LEU A 137 10.76 -11.17 -0.75
CA LEU A 137 9.73 -10.13 -0.91
C LEU A 137 8.33 -10.74 -1.07
N ARG A 138 8.17 -11.73 -1.94
CA ARG A 138 6.90 -12.44 -2.14
C ARG A 138 6.38 -13.06 -0.85
N GLY A 139 7.26 -13.69 -0.10
CA GLY A 139 6.92 -14.28 1.19
C GLY A 139 6.47 -13.25 2.23
N ALA A 140 7.17 -12.13 2.32
CA ALA A 140 6.82 -11.04 3.23
C ALA A 140 5.45 -10.41 2.87
N VAL A 141 5.21 -10.17 1.58
CA VAL A 141 3.93 -9.65 1.09
C VAL A 141 2.79 -10.63 1.38
N ALA A 142 2.96 -11.90 1.07
CA ALA A 142 1.96 -12.93 1.32
C ALA A 142 1.65 -13.07 2.82
N ALA A 143 2.67 -13.06 3.68
CA ALA A 143 2.49 -13.14 5.12
C ALA A 143 1.63 -11.99 5.66
N ILE A 144 1.82 -10.79 5.15
CA ILE A 144 1.04 -9.61 5.56
C ILE A 144 -0.39 -9.68 5.02
N LEU A 145 -0.56 -9.94 3.72
CA LEU A 145 -1.86 -9.90 3.08
C LEU A 145 -2.71 -11.13 3.40
N ASP A 146 -2.12 -12.31 3.46
CA ASP A 146 -2.84 -13.55 3.76
C ASP A 146 -3.20 -13.67 5.24
N SER A 147 -2.36 -13.19 6.16
CA SER A 147 -2.67 -13.17 7.59
C SER A 147 -3.87 -12.26 7.91
N ARG A 148 -4.09 -11.19 7.15
CA ARG A 148 -5.28 -10.35 7.28
C ARG A 148 -6.55 -11.05 6.82
N LEU A 149 -6.46 -11.98 5.87
CA LEU A 149 -7.58 -12.84 5.46
C LEU A 149 -7.93 -13.83 6.57
N ALA A 150 -6.94 -14.45 7.21
CA ALA A 150 -7.13 -15.40 8.32
C ALA A 150 -7.78 -14.74 9.55
N SER A 151 -7.44 -13.50 9.87
CA SER A 151 -8.06 -12.79 10.99
C SER A 151 -9.51 -12.37 10.73
N HIS A 152 -9.92 -12.28 9.47
CA HIS A 152 -11.32 -11.99 9.12
C HIS A 152 -12.21 -13.23 9.22
N ASP A 153 -11.63 -14.41 9.05
CA ASP A 153 -12.38 -15.68 9.10
C ASP A 153 -12.60 -16.19 10.55
N GLN A 154 -11.77 -15.78 11.49
CA GLN A 154 -11.92 -16.15 12.91
C GLN A 154 -13.07 -15.40 13.62
N GLY A 155 -13.68 -14.40 13.00
CA GLY A 155 -14.83 -13.67 13.53
C GLY A 155 -16.20 -14.32 13.25
N ARG A 156 -16.24 -15.42 12.51
CA ARG A 156 -17.48 -16.14 12.18
C ARG A 156 -17.41 -17.57 12.71
N GLN A 157 -17.54 -17.72 14.00
CA GLN A 157 -18.01 -18.99 14.54
C GLN A 157 -19.52 -18.96 14.65
N PRO A 158 -20.24 -20.05 14.23
CA PRO A 158 -21.68 -20.15 14.37
C PRO A 158 -22.14 -20.19 15.83
#